data_521d26bfcf473d20f7dbdee7eb0238a0
#
_entry.id   521d26bfcf473d20f7dbdee7eb0238a0
#
_cell.length_a   1.000
_cell.length_b   1.000
_cell.length_c   1.000
_cell.angle_alpha   90.00
_cell.angle_beta   90.00
_cell.angle_gamma   90.00
#
_symmetry.space_group_name_H-M   'P 1'
#
loop_
_entity.id
_entity.type
_entity.pdbx_description
1 polymer ?
#
loop_
_entity_poly.entity_id
_entity_poly.type
_entity_poly.pdbx_seq_one_letter_code
_entity_poly.pdbx_strand_id
1 'polypeptide(L)'
;MRHGKIDMVGLCYTTFSCFISLCLLQVIMPKAVLAEVEKPGILKAQSFLPPEVLKGRHYTVDGKVPNDGLLNHYNVKSSFGNFQVTSTSSLRILLREIEAIAAMKKIKTDDTAIESLKQSGKNTVTGVKNLVSDPMGTFESAASGVGSLFNRAVGTVGKRETTGAEDNQAAQLIGFSKSKGQIATKFGVNVYSRNKVLQSELDRLAWADYFGGLGVGVATAAVPGVGGLVLTTSGTARLLNEAINTTPGSELWLQNKKKLLGMGMNKDTVELFLNNPEFSPALQTVMVAALDTMKGVGNRELYLKVALQAGDPVMAKIITQSAVMTAGYHKHISPLKNLTPIARLARAVKKDGTIVVILPGDHIIWSEMVASLTGSLTEKAKISKGKGLEVWVSGDFSKMARSKLEKMGWKVHTNVRSKLLPALK
;
A
#
# COMPACT_ATOMS: atom_id res chain seq x y z
N MET A 1 -78.44 -12.34 -22.02
CA MET A 1 -79.46 -11.56 -22.77
C MET A 1 -78.98 -10.18 -23.02
N ARG A 2 -78.92 -9.82 -24.35
CA ARG A 2 -78.90 -8.47 -24.96
C ARG A 2 -77.81 -7.46 -24.51
N HIS A 3 -76.78 -7.23 -25.31
CA HIS A 3 -76.74 -6.51 -26.60
C HIS A 3 -77.14 -5.04 -26.56
N GLY A 4 -76.26 -4.21 -27.08
CA GLY A 4 -76.44 -2.91 -27.68
C GLY A 4 -75.15 -2.08 -27.52
N LYS A 5 -74.21 -2.08 -28.43
CA LYS A 5 -74.04 -1.45 -29.75
C LYS A 5 -74.24 0.07 -29.73
N ILE A 6 -73.06 0.75 -29.96
CA ILE A 6 -72.72 1.75 -30.98
C ILE A 6 -73.62 3.02 -31.00
N ASP A 7 -72.98 4.19 -30.94
CA ASP A 7 -72.77 4.98 -32.14
C ASP A 7 -71.86 6.20 -31.95
N MET A 8 -71.15 6.40 -32.97
CA MET A 8 -70.21 7.46 -33.32
C MET A 8 -70.95 8.67 -33.91
N VAL A 9 -70.33 9.83 -33.98
CA VAL A 9 -70.56 11.01 -34.86
C VAL A 9 -70.98 12.28 -34.16
N GLY A 10 -70.09 13.29 -34.34
CA GLY A 10 -70.48 14.67 -34.14
C GLY A 10 -69.24 15.62 -34.08
N LEU A 11 -68.62 15.75 -35.21
CA LEU A 11 -67.67 16.81 -35.57
C LEU A 11 -68.32 18.19 -35.40
N CYS A 12 -67.72 19.13 -34.63
CA CYS A 12 -67.87 20.55 -34.94
C CYS A 12 -66.72 21.37 -34.45
N TYR A 13 -66.08 22.00 -35.39
CA TYR A 13 -65.06 23.02 -35.24
C TYR A 13 -65.58 24.26 -34.55
N THR A 14 -64.89 24.76 -33.53
CA THR A 14 -64.81 26.19 -33.25
C THR A 14 -63.41 26.56 -32.80
N THR A 15 -62.76 27.22 -33.72
CA THR A 15 -61.50 27.96 -33.48
C THR A 15 -61.73 29.06 -32.44
N PHE A 16 -61.05 28.92 -31.30
CA PHE A 16 -60.87 30.05 -30.40
C PHE A 16 -59.37 30.28 -30.22
N SER A 17 -58.89 31.26 -30.97
CA SER A 17 -57.56 31.78 -30.88
C SER A 17 -57.39 32.42 -29.50
N CYS A 18 -56.67 31.80 -28.61
CA CYS A 18 -56.17 32.44 -27.39
C CYS A 18 -54.67 32.53 -27.46
N PHE A 19 -54.19 33.67 -27.91
CA PHE A 19 -52.79 34.07 -27.79
C PHE A 19 -52.48 34.20 -26.32
N ILE A 20 -52.01 33.11 -25.71
CA ILE A 20 -51.33 33.17 -24.41
C ILE A 20 -49.87 33.45 -24.71
N SER A 21 -49.49 34.68 -24.47
CA SER A 21 -48.11 35.13 -24.36
C SER A 21 -47.33 34.13 -23.54
N LEU A 22 -46.55 33.28 -24.23
CA LEU A 22 -45.54 32.44 -23.64
C LEU A 22 -44.40 33.35 -23.21
N CYS A 23 -44.55 33.92 -22.03
CA CYS A 23 -43.41 34.51 -21.34
C CYS A 23 -42.34 33.42 -21.23
N LEU A 24 -41.35 33.50 -22.10
CA LEU A 24 -40.06 32.83 -21.92
C LEU A 24 -39.49 33.27 -20.59
N LEU A 25 -39.88 32.63 -19.50
CA LEU A 25 -39.01 32.51 -18.34
C LEU A 25 -37.80 31.72 -18.84
N GLN A 26 -36.84 32.43 -19.39
CA GLN A 26 -35.48 31.95 -19.40
C GLN A 26 -35.13 31.73 -17.93
N VAL A 27 -35.36 30.51 -17.43
CA VAL A 27 -34.67 30.01 -16.26
C VAL A 27 -33.19 30.14 -16.64
N ILE A 28 -32.61 31.25 -16.23
CA ILE A 28 -31.16 31.37 -16.17
C ILE A 28 -30.76 30.29 -15.17
N MET A 29 -30.65 29.03 -15.68
CA MET A 29 -29.86 28.05 -14.96
C MET A 29 -28.52 28.72 -14.75
N PRO A 30 -28.09 28.95 -13.50
CA PRO A 30 -26.74 29.43 -13.30
C PRO A 30 -25.89 28.41 -14.10
N LYS A 31 -25.18 28.87 -15.14
CA LYS A 31 -24.12 28.11 -15.76
C LYS A 31 -23.33 27.63 -14.56
N ALA A 32 -23.49 26.36 -14.21
CA ALA A 32 -22.54 25.72 -13.34
C ALA A 32 -21.21 26.07 -13.99
N VAL A 33 -20.50 27.01 -13.38
CA VAL A 33 -19.14 27.35 -13.76
C VAL A 33 -18.46 26.01 -13.61
N LEU A 34 -18.26 25.30 -14.74
CA LEU A 34 -17.49 24.08 -14.78
C LEU A 34 -16.18 24.48 -14.14
N ALA A 35 -16.06 24.13 -12.87
CA ALA A 35 -14.88 24.50 -12.11
C ALA A 35 -13.71 23.99 -12.94
N GLU A 36 -12.87 24.93 -13.39
CA GLU A 36 -11.70 24.60 -14.20
C GLU A 36 -10.92 23.51 -13.47
N VAL A 37 -10.89 22.31 -14.04
CA VAL A 37 -10.23 21.12 -13.49
C VAL A 37 -9.10 20.69 -14.42
N GLU A 38 -8.08 20.12 -13.83
CA GLU A 38 -6.96 19.54 -14.56
C GLU A 38 -7.26 18.08 -14.90
N LYS A 39 -6.77 17.67 -16.04
CA LYS A 39 -6.81 16.25 -16.46
C LYS A 39 -5.46 15.57 -16.15
N PRO A 40 -5.46 14.28 -15.80
CA PRO A 40 -4.25 13.50 -15.72
C PRO A 40 -3.38 13.65 -16.96
N GLY A 41 -2.06 13.66 -16.75
CA GLY A 41 -1.11 13.95 -17.82
C GLY A 41 0.18 13.14 -17.70
N ILE A 42 1.13 13.44 -18.58
CA ILE A 42 2.46 12.80 -18.58
C ILE A 42 3.49 13.82 -18.09
N LEU A 43 4.16 13.48 -17.01
CA LEU A 43 5.21 14.29 -16.41
C LEU A 43 6.59 13.92 -16.99
N LYS A 44 7.54 14.84 -16.91
CA LYS A 44 8.95 14.57 -17.23
C LYS A 44 9.67 14.12 -15.96
N ALA A 45 10.18 12.90 -15.92
CA ALA A 45 10.84 12.34 -14.74
C ALA A 45 11.96 13.24 -14.20
N GLN A 46 12.73 13.88 -15.08
CA GLN A 46 13.84 14.78 -14.71
C GLN A 46 13.40 16.03 -13.95
N SER A 47 12.12 16.40 -13.97
CA SER A 47 11.63 17.58 -13.28
C SER A 47 11.42 17.38 -11.79
N PHE A 48 11.41 16.11 -11.30
CA PHE A 48 11.12 15.79 -9.90
C PHE A 48 11.90 14.58 -9.33
N LEU A 49 12.60 13.82 -10.19
CA LEU A 49 13.51 12.76 -9.75
C LEU A 49 14.97 13.20 -9.95
N PRO A 50 15.83 12.99 -8.97
CA PRO A 50 17.25 13.28 -9.12
C PRO A 50 17.92 12.30 -10.08
N PRO A 51 19.03 12.68 -10.75
CA PRO A 51 19.70 11.90 -11.80
C PRO A 51 20.05 10.48 -11.38
N GLU A 52 20.46 10.27 -10.13
CA GLU A 52 20.84 8.98 -9.56
C GLU A 52 19.66 8.02 -9.39
N VAL A 53 18.43 8.53 -9.37
CA VAL A 53 17.20 7.73 -9.36
C VAL A 53 16.77 7.38 -10.78
N LEU A 54 17.06 8.26 -11.77
CA LEU A 54 16.70 8.03 -13.16
C LEU A 54 17.51 6.91 -13.81
N LYS A 55 18.78 6.76 -13.42
CA LYS A 55 19.66 5.75 -13.99
C LYS A 55 20.66 5.24 -12.94
N GLY A 56 20.60 3.94 -12.66
CA GLY A 56 21.58 3.20 -11.87
C GLY A 56 22.40 2.25 -12.74
N ARG A 57 23.27 1.45 -12.09
CA ARG A 57 24.09 0.46 -12.78
C ARG A 57 23.24 -0.61 -13.48
N HIS A 58 22.14 -1.00 -12.87
CA HIS A 58 21.32 -2.14 -13.27
C HIS A 58 19.91 -1.75 -13.74
N TYR A 59 19.60 -0.45 -13.82
CA TYR A 59 18.28 0.02 -14.21
C TYR A 59 18.30 1.39 -14.90
N THR A 60 17.22 1.67 -15.61
CA THR A 60 16.87 2.99 -16.15
C THR A 60 15.37 3.20 -15.98
N VAL A 61 14.99 4.35 -15.44
CA VAL A 61 13.60 4.78 -15.31
C VAL A 61 13.19 5.55 -16.55
N ASP A 62 12.03 5.28 -17.12
CA ASP A 62 11.54 6.01 -18.31
C ASP A 62 11.37 7.50 -17.98
N GLY A 63 11.76 8.34 -18.96
CA GLY A 63 11.66 9.79 -18.82
C GLY A 63 10.23 10.35 -18.88
N LYS A 64 9.26 9.57 -19.40
CA LYS A 64 7.83 9.90 -19.45
C LYS A 64 7.11 9.16 -18.33
N VAL A 65 6.47 9.90 -17.44
CA VAL A 65 5.81 9.36 -16.26
C VAL A 65 4.33 9.76 -16.29
N PRO A 66 3.41 8.84 -16.65
CA PRO A 66 1.99 9.08 -16.49
C PRO A 66 1.64 9.36 -15.03
N ASN A 67 0.73 10.31 -14.82
CA ASN A 67 0.18 10.63 -13.51
C ASN A 67 -1.35 10.49 -13.57
N ASP A 68 -1.97 9.84 -12.60
CA ASP A 68 -3.42 9.60 -12.56
C ASP A 68 -4.21 10.72 -11.85
N GLY A 69 -3.51 11.79 -11.49
CA GLY A 69 -4.05 12.91 -10.72
C GLY A 69 -3.63 12.90 -9.24
N LEU A 70 -3.05 11.80 -8.76
CA LEU A 70 -2.53 11.62 -7.39
C LEU A 70 -1.17 10.97 -7.38
N LEU A 71 -0.98 9.90 -8.17
CA LEU A 71 0.18 9.02 -8.16
C LEU A 71 0.85 8.98 -9.52
N ASN A 72 2.13 8.79 -9.51
CA ASN A 72 2.96 8.60 -10.69
C ASN A 72 3.10 7.12 -11.02
N HIS A 73 3.07 6.79 -12.31
CA HIS A 73 3.25 5.43 -12.83
C HIS A 73 4.59 5.34 -13.54
N TYR A 74 5.45 4.47 -13.07
CA TYR A 74 6.83 4.35 -13.55
C TYR A 74 7.04 3.05 -14.31
N ASN A 75 7.72 3.14 -15.45
CA ASN A 75 8.31 2.01 -16.15
C ASN A 75 9.82 2.00 -15.88
N VAL A 76 10.33 0.87 -15.45
CA VAL A 76 11.75 0.67 -15.14
C VAL A 76 12.28 -0.49 -15.97
N LYS A 77 13.26 -0.21 -16.79
CA LYS A 77 14.03 -1.21 -17.53
C LYS A 77 15.23 -1.62 -16.70
N SER A 78 15.44 -2.90 -16.50
CA SER A 78 16.59 -3.40 -15.75
C SER A 78 17.24 -4.60 -16.42
N SER A 79 18.44 -4.95 -15.95
CA SER A 79 19.14 -6.18 -16.34
C SER A 79 18.38 -7.46 -15.94
N PHE A 80 17.34 -7.33 -15.12
CA PHE A 80 16.57 -8.46 -14.56
C PHE A 80 15.11 -8.47 -15.02
N GLY A 81 14.76 -7.63 -15.97
CA GLY A 81 13.43 -7.51 -16.57
C GLY A 81 12.88 -6.08 -16.53
N ASN A 82 11.69 -5.93 -17.08
CA ASN A 82 10.96 -4.67 -17.08
C ASN A 82 9.94 -4.67 -15.97
N PHE A 83 9.86 -3.57 -15.24
CA PHE A 83 8.97 -3.43 -14.09
C PHE A 83 8.06 -2.22 -14.26
N GLN A 84 6.86 -2.34 -13.73
CA GLN A 84 5.92 -1.22 -13.60
C GLN A 84 5.56 -1.06 -12.13
N VAL A 85 5.64 0.17 -11.66
CA VAL A 85 5.28 0.48 -10.27
C VAL A 85 4.52 1.78 -10.16
N THR A 86 3.55 1.82 -9.27
CA THR A 86 2.77 3.00 -8.93
C THR A 86 3.31 3.61 -7.65
N SER A 87 3.48 4.90 -7.65
CA SER A 87 4.04 5.79 -6.65
C SER A 87 5.58 5.88 -6.61
N THR A 88 6.07 7.08 -6.32
CA THR A 88 7.50 7.35 -6.13
C THR A 88 8.09 6.54 -4.97
N SER A 89 7.30 6.26 -3.94
CA SER A 89 7.75 5.41 -2.83
C SER A 89 7.96 3.96 -3.25
N SER A 90 7.07 3.40 -4.09
CA SER A 90 7.23 2.06 -4.65
C SER A 90 8.38 1.98 -5.65
N LEU A 91 8.59 3.03 -6.47
CA LEU A 91 9.77 3.11 -7.34
C LEU A 91 11.06 2.92 -6.54
N ARG A 92 11.21 3.66 -5.47
CA ARG A 92 12.42 3.61 -4.65
C ARG A 92 12.63 2.24 -3.96
N ILE A 93 11.56 1.57 -3.58
CA ILE A 93 11.63 0.18 -3.08
C ILE A 93 12.12 -0.74 -4.20
N LEU A 94 11.52 -0.65 -5.40
CA LEU A 94 11.92 -1.46 -6.55
C LEU A 94 13.39 -1.27 -6.93
N LEU A 95 13.88 -0.02 -6.98
CA LEU A 95 15.28 0.25 -7.30
C LEU A 95 16.24 -0.40 -6.32
N ARG A 96 15.92 -0.40 -5.03
CA ARG A 96 16.67 -1.14 -4.01
C ARG A 96 16.61 -2.64 -4.24
N GLU A 97 15.45 -3.18 -4.56
CA GLU A 97 15.28 -4.60 -4.85
C GLU A 97 16.13 -5.01 -6.07
N ILE A 98 16.20 -4.18 -7.11
CA ILE A 98 17.05 -4.42 -8.29
C ILE A 98 18.54 -4.49 -7.91
N GLU A 99 19.02 -3.59 -7.08
CA GLU A 99 20.41 -3.61 -6.59
C GLU A 99 20.68 -4.82 -5.68
N ALA A 100 19.71 -5.19 -4.84
CA ALA A 100 19.80 -6.41 -4.03
C ALA A 100 19.84 -7.67 -4.90
N ILE A 101 18.99 -7.79 -5.91
CA ILE A 101 19.02 -8.89 -6.89
C ILE A 101 20.38 -8.96 -7.55
N ALA A 102 20.95 -7.84 -8.00
CA ALA A 102 22.29 -7.79 -8.60
C ALA A 102 23.37 -8.31 -7.66
N ALA A 103 23.30 -7.97 -6.38
CA ALA A 103 24.23 -8.43 -5.36
C ALA A 103 24.04 -9.92 -5.06
N MET A 104 22.80 -10.39 -4.93
CA MET A 104 22.49 -11.82 -4.71
C MET A 104 22.96 -12.70 -5.84
N LYS A 105 22.80 -12.27 -7.10
CA LYS A 105 23.25 -13.03 -8.29
C LYS A 105 24.76 -13.23 -8.37
N LYS A 106 25.55 -12.41 -7.70
CA LYS A 106 27.01 -12.58 -7.62
C LYS A 106 27.43 -13.69 -6.67
N ILE A 107 26.56 -14.10 -5.76
CA ILE A 107 26.83 -15.17 -4.81
C ILE A 107 26.68 -16.50 -5.56
N LYS A 108 27.83 -17.19 -5.74
CA LYS A 108 27.82 -18.54 -6.26
C LYS A 108 27.28 -19.47 -5.17
N THR A 109 26.30 -20.25 -5.51
CA THR A 109 25.86 -21.39 -4.70
C THR A 109 26.54 -22.61 -5.34
N ASP A 110 27.32 -23.34 -4.58
CA ASP A 110 27.96 -24.56 -5.09
C ASP A 110 26.87 -25.51 -5.57
N ASP A 111 27.08 -26.10 -6.77
CA ASP A 111 26.15 -27.06 -7.37
C ASP A 111 25.93 -28.29 -6.47
N THR A 112 26.84 -28.57 -5.54
CA THR A 112 26.72 -29.61 -4.51
C THR A 112 25.52 -29.41 -3.58
N ALA A 113 25.15 -28.16 -3.24
CA ALA A 113 23.96 -27.89 -2.43
C ALA A 113 22.66 -28.17 -3.22
N ILE A 114 22.67 -27.89 -4.53
CA ILE A 114 21.56 -28.17 -5.45
C ILE A 114 21.49 -29.67 -5.73
N GLU A 115 22.63 -30.33 -5.87
CA GLU A 115 22.73 -31.79 -6.09
C GLU A 115 22.27 -32.59 -4.87
N SER A 116 22.59 -32.13 -3.66
CA SER A 116 22.09 -32.70 -2.40
C SER A 116 20.57 -32.61 -2.28
N LEU A 117 19.97 -31.50 -2.78
CA LEU A 117 18.51 -31.35 -2.92
C LEU A 117 17.91 -32.40 -3.85
N LYS A 118 18.53 -32.65 -5.01
CA LYS A 118 18.09 -33.67 -5.98
C LYS A 118 18.21 -35.08 -5.43
N GLN A 119 19.23 -35.33 -4.62
CA GLN A 119 19.49 -36.66 -4.06
C GLN A 119 18.63 -36.97 -2.83
N SER A 120 18.39 -36.02 -1.96
CA SER A 120 17.43 -36.13 -0.83
C SER A 120 16.00 -36.29 -1.31
N GLY A 121 15.66 -35.71 -2.47
CA GLY A 121 14.34 -35.78 -3.09
C GLY A 121 14.00 -37.10 -3.75
N LYS A 122 14.95 -38.04 -3.93
CA LYS A 122 14.65 -39.36 -4.50
C LYS A 122 13.84 -40.27 -3.57
N ASN A 123 13.85 -40.01 -2.28
CA ASN A 123 13.11 -40.82 -1.29
C ASN A 123 11.87 -40.16 -0.69
N THR A 124 11.61 -38.90 -1.01
CA THR A 124 10.42 -38.23 -0.49
C THR A 124 9.99 -37.16 -1.48
N VAL A 125 8.83 -37.36 -2.12
CA VAL A 125 7.95 -36.28 -2.56
C VAL A 125 7.98 -35.88 -4.02
N THR A 126 6.91 -36.25 -4.69
CA THR A 126 6.43 -35.64 -5.95
C THR A 126 6.32 -34.09 -5.85
N GLY A 127 6.11 -33.56 -4.65
CA GLY A 127 6.01 -32.09 -4.37
C GLY A 127 7.33 -31.31 -4.49
N VAL A 128 8.49 -31.96 -4.18
CA VAL A 128 9.80 -31.29 -4.27
C VAL A 128 10.29 -31.21 -5.73
N LYS A 129 9.90 -32.15 -6.60
CA LYS A 129 10.19 -32.06 -8.04
C LYS A 129 9.53 -30.82 -8.67
N ASN A 130 8.31 -30.49 -8.26
CA ASN A 130 7.59 -29.30 -8.75
C ASN A 130 8.21 -28.01 -8.21
N LEU A 131 8.76 -28.00 -7.00
CA LEU A 131 9.48 -26.88 -6.40
C LEU A 131 10.76 -26.50 -7.14
N VAL A 132 11.48 -27.49 -7.70
CA VAL A 132 12.74 -27.27 -8.41
C VAL A 132 12.52 -26.95 -9.89
N SER A 133 11.48 -27.50 -10.52
CA SER A 133 11.15 -27.27 -11.93
C SER A 133 10.22 -26.07 -12.18
N ASP A 134 9.38 -25.72 -11.22
CA ASP A 134 8.55 -24.52 -11.24
C ASP A 134 8.42 -23.93 -9.83
N PRO A 135 9.44 -23.20 -9.34
CA PRO A 135 9.41 -22.61 -8.02
C PRO A 135 8.27 -21.58 -7.85
N MET A 136 7.67 -21.11 -8.97
CA MET A 136 6.62 -20.13 -8.97
C MET A 136 5.21 -20.73 -8.84
N GLY A 137 4.92 -21.82 -9.57
CA GLY A 137 3.63 -22.51 -9.51
C GLY A 137 3.37 -23.18 -8.16
N THR A 138 4.45 -23.70 -7.53
CA THR A 138 4.34 -24.31 -6.20
C THR A 138 4.17 -23.27 -5.10
N PHE A 139 4.69 -22.04 -5.29
CA PHE A 139 4.53 -20.96 -4.31
C PHE A 139 3.11 -20.34 -4.35
N GLU A 140 2.48 -20.27 -5.53
CA GLU A 140 1.05 -19.91 -5.62
C GLU A 140 0.13 -20.96 -5.00
N SER A 141 0.44 -22.23 -5.20
CA SER A 141 -0.29 -23.34 -4.55
C SER A 141 0.05 -23.46 -3.06
N ALA A 142 1.29 -23.15 -2.64
CA ALA A 142 1.67 -23.09 -1.24
C ALA A 142 1.14 -21.80 -0.54
N ALA A 143 0.98 -20.69 -1.25
CA ALA A 143 0.32 -19.51 -0.70
C ALA A 143 -1.18 -19.74 -0.45
N SER A 144 -1.85 -20.51 -1.31
CA SER A 144 -3.22 -21.00 -1.05
C SER A 144 -3.25 -22.10 0.01
N GLY A 145 -2.20 -22.95 0.08
CA GLY A 145 -2.01 -23.97 1.10
C GLY A 145 -1.56 -23.42 2.46
N VAL A 146 -0.77 -22.36 2.49
CA VAL A 146 -0.38 -21.65 3.71
C VAL A 146 -1.61 -20.96 4.34
N GLY A 147 -2.54 -20.44 3.54
CA GLY A 147 -3.83 -19.97 4.06
C GLY A 147 -4.62 -21.11 4.73
N SER A 148 -4.60 -22.31 4.20
CA SER A 148 -5.27 -23.49 4.77
C SER A 148 -4.51 -24.08 5.97
N LEU A 149 -3.18 -24.04 5.97
CA LEU A 149 -2.33 -24.40 7.11
C LEU A 149 -2.44 -23.36 8.23
N PHE A 150 -2.59 -22.08 7.87
CA PHE A 150 -2.87 -20.99 8.80
C PHE A 150 -4.20 -21.18 9.50
N ASN A 151 -5.26 -21.46 8.76
CA ASN A 151 -6.58 -21.76 9.33
C ASN A 151 -6.57 -23.05 10.18
N ARG A 152 -5.72 -24.02 9.86
CA ARG A 152 -5.50 -25.23 10.67
C ARG A 152 -4.68 -24.94 11.94
N ALA A 153 -3.60 -24.17 11.85
CA ALA A 153 -2.76 -23.83 13.02
C ALA A 153 -3.49 -22.93 14.03
N VAL A 154 -4.39 -22.07 13.56
CA VAL A 154 -5.26 -21.24 14.42
C VAL A 154 -6.46 -22.01 14.95
N GLY A 155 -6.91 -23.07 14.24
CA GLY A 155 -8.04 -23.92 14.64
C GLY A 155 -7.70 -25.11 15.53
N THR A 156 -6.41 -25.43 15.72
CA THR A 156 -5.97 -26.56 16.54
C THR A 156 -5.05 -26.15 17.70
N VAL A 157 -5.57 -25.32 18.60
CA VAL A 157 -5.19 -25.42 20.00
C VAL A 157 -6.07 -26.53 20.62
N GLY A 158 -5.87 -27.74 20.11
CA GLY A 158 -6.53 -28.93 20.59
C GLY A 158 -5.80 -30.14 20.02
N LYS A 159 -5.09 -30.83 20.90
CA LYS A 159 -4.35 -32.09 20.67
C LYS A 159 -4.82 -32.90 19.47
N ARG A 160 -3.98 -32.96 18.43
CA ARG A 160 -3.98 -34.03 17.44
C ARG A 160 -2.54 -34.52 17.31
N GLU A 161 -2.34 -35.79 17.45
CA GLU A 161 -1.04 -36.43 17.21
C GLU A 161 -0.66 -36.25 15.74
N THR A 162 0.44 -35.51 15.50
CA THR A 162 1.05 -35.33 14.18
C THR A 162 1.90 -36.53 13.88
N THR A 163 1.91 -36.99 12.62
CA THR A 163 2.83 -38.04 12.17
C THR A 163 4.21 -37.44 11.99
N GLY A 164 5.29 -38.18 12.35
CA GLY A 164 6.66 -37.68 12.32
C GLY A 164 7.15 -37.16 10.96
N ALA A 165 6.44 -37.50 9.85
CA ALA A 165 6.68 -36.95 8.52
C ALA A 165 6.13 -35.53 8.37
N GLU A 166 5.02 -35.19 8.99
CA GLU A 166 4.43 -33.83 9.00
C GLU A 166 5.26 -32.87 9.87
N ASP A 167 5.82 -33.35 10.98
CA ASP A 167 6.70 -32.58 11.84
C ASP A 167 8.01 -32.21 11.13
N ASN A 168 8.59 -33.13 10.34
CA ASN A 168 9.79 -32.87 9.55
C ASN A 168 9.53 -31.81 8.46
N GLN A 169 8.41 -31.86 7.76
CA GLN A 169 8.07 -30.87 6.74
C GLN A 169 7.80 -29.48 7.34
N ALA A 170 7.11 -29.43 8.47
CA ALA A 170 6.88 -28.18 9.18
C ALA A 170 8.19 -27.57 9.70
N ALA A 171 9.11 -28.39 10.25
CA ALA A 171 10.42 -27.96 10.71
C ALA A 171 11.30 -27.46 9.55
N GLN A 172 11.26 -28.13 8.39
CA GLN A 172 11.95 -27.70 7.17
C GLN A 172 11.43 -26.35 6.66
N LEU A 173 10.11 -26.15 6.63
CA LEU A 173 9.50 -24.89 6.22
C LEU A 173 9.84 -23.76 7.18
N ILE A 174 9.90 -24.01 8.49
CA ILE A 174 10.29 -23.03 9.50
C ILE A 174 11.77 -22.66 9.33
N GLY A 175 12.67 -23.63 9.15
CA GLY A 175 14.09 -23.39 8.94
C GLY A 175 14.37 -22.58 7.67
N PHE A 176 13.74 -22.96 6.56
CA PHE A 176 13.82 -22.24 5.29
C PHE A 176 13.30 -20.80 5.41
N SER A 177 12.13 -20.60 6.02
CA SER A 177 11.55 -19.26 6.21
C SER A 177 12.44 -18.37 7.06
N LYS A 178 13.10 -18.94 8.08
CA LYS A 178 14.04 -18.20 8.93
C LYS A 178 15.27 -17.77 8.13
N SER A 179 15.86 -18.67 7.37
CA SER A 179 17.02 -18.36 6.49
C SER A 179 16.65 -17.30 5.46
N LYS A 180 15.51 -17.44 4.78
CA LYS A 180 14.99 -16.45 3.82
C LYS A 180 14.84 -15.07 4.45
N GLY A 181 14.27 -14.99 5.65
CA GLY A 181 14.11 -13.75 6.40
C GLY A 181 15.44 -13.09 6.79
N GLN A 182 16.42 -13.89 7.21
CA GLN A 182 17.76 -13.42 7.52
C GLN A 182 18.48 -12.86 6.29
N ILE A 183 18.37 -13.55 5.14
CA ILE A 183 18.91 -13.07 3.86
C ILE A 183 18.24 -11.77 3.45
N ALA A 184 16.90 -11.70 3.49
CA ALA A 184 16.17 -10.47 3.18
C ALA A 184 16.63 -9.29 4.04
N THR A 185 16.86 -9.53 5.34
CA THR A 185 17.37 -8.52 6.28
C THR A 185 18.78 -8.06 5.90
N LYS A 186 19.67 -8.97 5.55
CA LYS A 186 21.04 -8.64 5.12
C LYS A 186 21.10 -7.79 3.87
N PHE A 187 20.23 -8.08 2.90
CA PHE A 187 20.15 -7.30 1.65
C PHE A 187 19.25 -6.06 1.78
N GLY A 188 18.68 -5.80 2.94
CA GLY A 188 17.83 -4.64 3.20
C GLY A 188 16.54 -4.62 2.39
N VAL A 189 16.01 -5.80 2.05
CA VAL A 189 14.76 -5.97 1.31
C VAL A 189 13.69 -6.61 2.21
N ASN A 190 12.45 -6.57 1.73
CA ASN A 190 11.31 -7.16 2.43
C ASN A 190 11.08 -8.60 1.97
N VAL A 191 11.06 -9.55 2.89
CA VAL A 191 10.79 -10.96 2.62
C VAL A 191 9.41 -11.19 1.99
N TYR A 192 8.45 -10.29 2.24
CA TYR A 192 7.09 -10.33 1.68
C TYR A 192 6.94 -9.46 0.41
N SER A 193 8.05 -9.11 -0.27
CA SER A 193 7.97 -8.39 -1.54
C SER A 193 7.21 -9.22 -2.59
N ARG A 194 6.42 -8.55 -3.43
CA ARG A 194 5.75 -9.17 -4.58
C ARG A 194 6.61 -9.19 -5.86
N ASN A 195 7.87 -8.77 -5.77
CA ASN A 195 8.82 -8.85 -6.88
C ASN A 195 9.29 -10.31 -7.06
N LYS A 196 8.77 -10.95 -8.10
CA LYS A 196 9.04 -12.38 -8.38
C LYS A 196 10.52 -12.68 -8.57
N VAL A 197 11.28 -11.79 -9.21
CA VAL A 197 12.73 -11.97 -9.39
C VAL A 197 13.45 -11.92 -8.06
N LEU A 198 13.08 -10.99 -7.18
CA LEU A 198 13.63 -10.93 -5.83
C LEU A 198 13.28 -12.18 -5.03
N GLN A 199 12.03 -12.66 -5.10
CA GLN A 199 11.61 -13.87 -4.42
C GLN A 199 12.42 -15.08 -4.87
N SER A 200 12.63 -15.25 -6.18
CA SER A 200 13.46 -16.34 -6.73
C SER A 200 14.89 -16.31 -6.21
N GLU A 201 15.52 -15.14 -6.09
CA GLU A 201 16.89 -15.02 -5.57
C GLU A 201 16.95 -15.25 -4.05
N LEU A 202 15.93 -14.77 -3.30
CA LEU A 202 15.81 -15.08 -1.88
C LEU A 202 15.65 -16.57 -1.63
N ASP A 203 14.82 -17.25 -2.43
CA ASP A 203 14.60 -18.68 -2.32
C ASP A 203 15.88 -19.47 -2.68
N ARG A 204 16.57 -19.09 -3.75
CA ARG A 204 17.83 -19.71 -4.16
C ARG A 204 18.87 -19.66 -3.04
N LEU A 205 19.06 -18.50 -2.43
CA LEU A 205 20.02 -18.33 -1.35
C LEU A 205 19.55 -18.99 -0.04
N ALA A 206 18.25 -18.94 0.26
CA ALA A 206 17.69 -19.56 1.45
C ALA A 206 17.85 -21.10 1.42
N TRP A 207 17.65 -21.72 0.27
CA TRP A 207 17.89 -23.14 0.08
C TRP A 207 19.38 -23.49 0.21
N ALA A 208 20.27 -22.70 -0.39
CA ALA A 208 21.69 -22.90 -0.28
C ALA A 208 22.20 -22.75 1.17
N ASP A 209 21.66 -21.79 1.93
CA ASP A 209 21.98 -21.59 3.35
C ASP A 209 21.43 -22.74 4.21
N TYR A 210 20.20 -23.17 3.95
CA TYR A 210 19.53 -24.23 4.70
C TYR A 210 20.20 -25.60 4.53
N PHE A 211 20.61 -25.95 3.31
CA PHE A 211 21.20 -27.27 3.01
C PHE A 211 22.73 -27.31 2.96
N GLY A 212 23.37 -26.21 2.59
CA GLY A 212 24.81 -26.18 2.33
C GLY A 212 25.62 -25.39 3.33
N GLY A 213 24.95 -24.80 4.34
CA GLY A 213 25.65 -23.92 5.27
C GLY A 213 26.48 -22.89 4.50
N LEU A 214 25.82 -22.09 3.66
CA LEU A 214 26.36 -20.79 3.28
C LEU A 214 26.61 -20.06 4.59
N GLY A 215 27.62 -20.50 5.33
CA GLY A 215 27.87 -19.98 6.66
C GLY A 215 27.63 -18.49 6.59
N VAL A 216 26.67 -17.98 7.33
CA VAL A 216 26.09 -16.64 7.26
C VAL A 216 27.13 -15.50 7.39
N GLY A 217 28.37 -15.82 7.14
CA GLY A 217 29.51 -14.98 6.86
C GLY A 217 29.60 -14.48 5.43
N VAL A 218 28.53 -14.59 4.61
CA VAL A 218 28.47 -13.90 3.32
C VAL A 218 28.66 -12.42 3.62
N ALA A 219 29.88 -11.97 3.30
CA ALA A 219 30.29 -10.61 3.46
C ALA A 219 29.12 -9.70 3.04
N THR A 220 28.70 -8.88 3.97
CA THR A 220 27.75 -7.80 3.72
C THR A 220 28.29 -6.97 2.58
N ALA A 221 28.00 -7.36 1.34
CA ALA A 221 28.19 -6.50 0.22
C ALA A 221 27.25 -5.33 0.49
N ALA A 222 27.81 -4.26 1.01
CA ALA A 222 27.10 -3.00 1.14
C ALA A 222 26.45 -2.77 -0.21
N VAL A 223 25.12 -2.84 -0.28
CA VAL A 223 24.38 -2.48 -1.47
C VAL A 223 24.69 -1.01 -1.69
N PRO A 224 25.49 -0.63 -2.71
CA PRO A 224 25.91 0.75 -2.87
C PRO A 224 24.66 1.61 -3.00
N GLY A 225 24.60 2.66 -2.19
CA GLY A 225 23.42 3.43 -1.94
C GLY A 225 22.66 3.88 -3.19
N VAL A 226 21.43 3.45 -3.31
CA VAL A 226 20.40 4.33 -3.81
C VAL A 226 20.13 5.29 -2.67
N GLY A 227 20.70 6.49 -2.78
CA GLY A 227 20.76 7.46 -1.70
C GLY A 227 19.42 7.65 -1.01
N GLY A 228 19.41 7.39 0.28
CA GLY A 228 18.52 8.04 1.22
C GLY A 228 17.06 7.68 1.23
N LEU A 229 16.63 6.47 0.81
CA LEU A 229 15.22 6.10 0.84
C LEU A 229 14.93 4.78 1.46
N VAL A 230 15.37 4.76 2.62
CA VAL A 230 15.09 3.71 3.56
C VAL A 230 13.94 4.19 4.44
N LEU A 231 12.95 3.36 4.63
CA LEU A 231 12.23 3.28 5.91
C LEU A 231 13.22 3.04 7.09
N THR A 232 14.52 3.16 6.87
CA THR A 232 15.61 2.59 7.64
C THR A 232 16.54 3.63 8.24
N THR A 233 16.12 4.80 8.50
CA THR A 233 17.04 5.75 9.10
C THR A 233 16.76 6.03 10.56
N SER A 234 15.78 5.40 11.15
CA SER A 234 15.66 5.31 12.59
C SER A 234 16.04 3.90 13.05
N GLY A 235 16.80 3.75 14.11
CA GLY A 235 17.04 2.45 14.74
C GLY A 235 15.75 1.65 14.93
N THR A 236 14.67 2.33 15.26
CA THR A 236 13.32 1.76 15.37
C THR A 236 12.79 1.18 14.06
N ALA A 237 13.00 1.87 12.93
CA ALA A 237 12.54 1.36 11.62
C ALA A 237 13.38 0.17 11.16
N ARG A 238 14.69 0.16 11.46
CA ARG A 238 15.57 -0.98 11.20
C ARG A 238 15.14 -2.19 12.03
N LEU A 239 14.91 -2.02 13.32
CA LEU A 239 14.44 -3.08 14.22
C LEU A 239 13.07 -3.61 13.78
N LEU A 240 12.17 -2.73 13.34
CA LEU A 240 10.87 -3.16 12.82
C LEU A 240 11.02 -3.99 11.53
N ASN A 241 11.87 -3.58 10.61
CA ASN A 241 12.12 -4.32 9.37
C ASN A 241 12.79 -5.67 9.64
N GLU A 242 13.74 -5.73 10.56
CA GLU A 242 14.37 -6.96 11.02
C GLU A 242 13.34 -7.89 11.65
N ALA A 243 12.52 -7.39 12.59
CA ALA A 243 11.45 -8.16 13.20
C ALA A 243 10.44 -8.70 12.17
N ILE A 244 10.05 -7.90 11.18
CA ILE A 244 9.15 -8.32 10.11
C ILE A 244 9.77 -9.46 9.29
N ASN A 245 11.05 -9.36 8.94
CA ASN A 245 11.70 -10.35 8.08
C ASN A 245 12.02 -11.65 8.82
N THR A 246 12.32 -11.60 10.12
CA THR A 246 12.79 -12.76 10.89
C THR A 246 11.69 -13.44 11.71
N THR A 247 10.54 -12.82 11.88
CA THR A 247 9.41 -13.40 12.59
C THR A 247 8.47 -14.12 11.59
N PRO A 248 8.07 -15.37 11.86
CA PRO A 248 7.08 -16.05 11.03
C PRO A 248 5.78 -15.25 10.87
N GLY A 249 5.17 -15.31 9.67
CA GLY A 249 3.95 -14.54 9.38
C GLY A 249 2.79 -14.85 10.34
N SER A 250 2.66 -16.11 10.79
CA SER A 250 1.70 -16.53 11.81
C SER A 250 1.90 -15.85 13.16
N GLU A 251 3.15 -15.76 13.57
CA GLU A 251 3.50 -15.09 14.80
C GLU A 251 3.29 -13.57 14.71
N LEU A 252 3.64 -12.95 13.57
CA LEU A 252 3.32 -11.54 13.30
C LEU A 252 1.81 -11.30 13.38
N TRP A 253 1.00 -12.20 12.82
CA TRP A 253 -0.46 -12.11 12.88
C TRP A 253 -0.96 -12.12 14.34
N LEU A 254 -0.48 -13.06 15.16
CA LEU A 254 -0.84 -13.16 16.57
C LEU A 254 -0.40 -11.92 17.38
N GLN A 255 0.83 -11.45 17.16
CA GLN A 255 1.36 -10.26 17.81
C GLN A 255 0.56 -9.01 17.41
N ASN A 256 0.25 -8.85 16.12
CA ASN A 256 -0.56 -7.76 15.61
C ASN A 256 -1.99 -7.80 16.20
N LYS A 257 -2.62 -8.96 16.23
CA LYS A 257 -3.94 -9.15 16.85
C LYS A 257 -3.93 -8.74 18.33
N LYS A 258 -2.96 -9.24 19.09
CA LYS A 258 -2.81 -8.90 20.52
C LYS A 258 -2.66 -7.40 20.75
N LYS A 259 -1.82 -6.73 19.93
CA LYS A 259 -1.60 -5.28 20.00
C LYS A 259 -2.86 -4.50 19.67
N LEU A 260 -3.56 -4.83 18.58
CA LEU A 260 -4.78 -4.12 18.17
C LEU A 260 -5.90 -4.27 19.19
N LEU A 261 -6.11 -5.48 19.72
CA LEU A 261 -7.08 -5.72 20.82
C LEU A 261 -6.67 -4.96 22.09
N GLY A 262 -5.38 -4.92 22.41
CA GLY A 262 -4.84 -4.14 23.54
C GLY A 262 -5.02 -2.61 23.37
N MET A 263 -5.21 -2.14 22.15
CA MET A 263 -5.57 -0.74 21.85
C MET A 263 -7.08 -0.48 21.99
N GLY A 264 -7.89 -1.49 22.34
CA GLY A 264 -9.34 -1.40 22.50
C GLY A 264 -10.13 -1.44 21.18
N MET A 265 -9.53 -1.97 20.10
CA MET A 265 -10.21 -2.07 18.81
C MET A 265 -11.18 -3.26 18.78
N ASN A 266 -12.23 -3.13 17.95
CA ASN A 266 -13.24 -4.18 17.81
C ASN A 266 -12.62 -5.47 17.23
N LYS A 267 -12.95 -6.61 17.83
CA LYS A 267 -12.39 -7.92 17.49
C LYS A 267 -12.65 -8.30 16.03
N ASP A 268 -13.86 -8.10 15.53
CA ASP A 268 -14.24 -8.49 14.18
C ASP A 268 -13.52 -7.61 13.15
N THR A 269 -13.43 -6.30 13.40
CA THR A 269 -12.66 -5.38 12.56
C THR A 269 -11.17 -5.78 12.49
N VAL A 270 -10.59 -6.18 13.62
CA VAL A 270 -9.20 -6.63 13.72
C VAL A 270 -8.99 -7.92 12.92
N GLU A 271 -9.87 -8.91 13.07
CA GLU A 271 -9.77 -10.18 12.35
C GLU A 271 -9.96 -10.01 10.85
N LEU A 272 -10.93 -9.21 10.42
CA LEU A 272 -11.14 -8.89 9.01
C LEU A 272 -9.92 -8.20 8.41
N PHE A 273 -9.32 -7.23 9.10
CA PHE A 273 -8.10 -6.56 8.64
C PHE A 273 -6.92 -7.53 8.51
N LEU A 274 -6.66 -8.33 9.54
CA LEU A 274 -5.53 -9.27 9.55
C LEU A 274 -5.68 -10.41 8.55
N ASN A 275 -6.90 -10.70 8.10
CA ASN A 275 -7.19 -11.70 7.07
C ASN A 275 -7.37 -11.07 5.67
N ASN A 276 -7.19 -9.75 5.51
CA ASN A 276 -7.29 -9.10 4.20
C ASN A 276 -6.07 -9.46 3.34
N PRO A 277 -6.24 -10.15 2.18
CA PRO A 277 -5.15 -10.65 1.34
C PRO A 277 -4.32 -9.54 0.68
N GLU A 278 -4.86 -8.32 0.60
CA GLU A 278 -4.14 -7.18 0.01
C GLU A 278 -3.03 -6.65 0.94
N PHE A 279 -3.13 -6.93 2.25
CA PHE A 279 -2.13 -6.56 3.24
C PHE A 279 -1.20 -7.73 3.54
N SER A 280 0.04 -7.64 3.06
CA SER A 280 1.07 -8.58 3.52
C SER A 280 1.31 -8.47 5.04
N PRO A 281 1.85 -9.51 5.69
CA PRO A 281 2.23 -9.44 7.12
C PRO A 281 3.08 -8.21 7.45
N ALA A 282 3.94 -7.78 6.52
CA ALA A 282 4.74 -6.57 6.66
C ALA A 282 3.87 -5.30 6.71
N LEU A 283 2.92 -5.14 5.78
CA LEU A 283 2.04 -3.97 5.76
C LEU A 283 1.14 -3.93 7.00
N GLN A 284 0.64 -5.08 7.45
CA GLN A 284 -0.13 -5.20 8.68
C GLN A 284 0.68 -4.75 9.89
N THR A 285 1.91 -5.25 10.04
CA THR A 285 2.79 -4.91 11.16
C THR A 285 3.17 -3.44 11.16
N VAL A 286 3.46 -2.85 9.99
CA VAL A 286 3.73 -1.41 9.85
C VAL A 286 2.50 -0.57 10.20
N MET A 287 1.30 -0.98 9.79
CA MET A 287 0.04 -0.33 10.17
C MET A 287 -0.13 -0.35 11.69
N VAL A 288 0.02 -1.51 12.32
CA VAL A 288 -0.10 -1.67 13.78
C VAL A 288 0.90 -0.79 14.53
N ALA A 289 2.15 -0.73 14.07
CA ALA A 289 3.16 0.14 14.67
C ALA A 289 2.81 1.64 14.54
N ALA A 290 2.24 2.05 13.40
CA ALA A 290 1.75 3.41 13.20
C ALA A 290 0.60 3.75 14.15
N LEU A 291 -0.37 2.83 14.31
CA LEU A 291 -1.50 3.01 15.24
C LEU A 291 -1.06 3.05 16.70
N ASP A 292 -0.04 2.28 17.07
CA ASP A 292 0.56 2.29 18.39
C ASP A 292 1.26 3.63 18.68
N THR A 293 1.98 4.18 17.71
CA THR A 293 2.62 5.51 17.80
C THR A 293 1.59 6.62 18.06
N MET A 294 0.35 6.44 17.61
CA MET A 294 -0.77 7.38 17.82
C MET A 294 -1.52 7.12 19.14
N LYS A 295 -0.84 6.64 20.19
CA LYS A 295 -1.45 6.43 21.50
C LYS A 295 -2.11 7.73 22.01
N GLY A 296 -3.37 7.62 22.45
CA GLY A 296 -4.17 8.77 22.91
C GLY A 296 -4.96 9.49 21.81
N VAL A 297 -4.75 9.17 20.55
CA VAL A 297 -5.59 9.68 19.45
C VAL A 297 -6.88 8.87 19.39
N GLY A 298 -8.02 9.57 19.41
CA GLY A 298 -9.33 8.93 19.31
C GLY A 298 -9.57 8.30 17.93
N ASN A 299 -10.40 7.23 17.91
CA ASN A 299 -10.87 6.57 16.70
C ASN A 299 -9.76 6.04 15.76
N ARG A 300 -8.66 5.52 16.33
CA ARG A 300 -7.56 4.92 15.55
C ARG A 300 -8.01 3.72 14.70
N GLU A 301 -9.06 3.01 15.14
CA GLU A 301 -9.67 1.90 14.40
C GLU A 301 -10.17 2.29 13.02
N LEU A 302 -10.41 3.57 12.76
CA LEU A 302 -10.79 4.07 11.45
C LEU A 302 -9.81 3.63 10.35
N TYR A 303 -8.51 3.55 10.64
CA TYR A 303 -7.53 3.06 9.66
C TYR A 303 -7.75 1.59 9.29
N LEU A 304 -8.19 0.75 10.23
CA LEU A 304 -8.56 -0.64 9.91
C LEU A 304 -9.83 -0.68 9.04
N LYS A 305 -10.85 0.13 9.36
CA LYS A 305 -12.08 0.23 8.56
C LYS A 305 -11.82 0.73 7.15
N VAL A 306 -10.90 1.69 6.98
CA VAL A 306 -10.44 2.15 5.66
C VAL A 306 -9.66 1.04 4.95
N ALA A 307 -8.82 0.30 5.66
CA ALA A 307 -8.05 -0.81 5.11
C ALA A 307 -8.94 -1.93 4.55
N LEU A 308 -10.12 -2.18 5.15
CA LEU A 308 -11.09 -3.17 4.63
C LEU A 308 -11.64 -2.80 3.24
N GLN A 309 -11.49 -1.54 2.80
CA GLN A 309 -11.93 -1.07 1.48
C GLN A 309 -10.83 -1.17 0.41
N ALA A 310 -9.64 -1.63 0.76
CA ALA A 310 -8.56 -1.83 -0.20
C ALA A 310 -8.88 -3.03 -1.09
N GLY A 311 -9.04 -2.79 -2.38
CA GLY A 311 -9.31 -3.82 -3.39
C GLY A 311 -8.06 -4.29 -4.14
N ASP A 312 -6.88 -3.74 -3.82
CA ASP A 312 -5.61 -4.06 -4.45
C ASP A 312 -4.41 -3.70 -3.55
N PRO A 313 -3.21 -4.25 -3.85
CA PRO A 313 -2.01 -4.01 -3.05
C PRO A 313 -1.49 -2.57 -3.09
N VAL A 314 -1.79 -1.81 -4.15
CA VAL A 314 -1.36 -0.41 -4.26
C VAL A 314 -2.14 0.41 -3.26
N MET A 315 -3.46 0.21 -3.19
CA MET A 315 -4.33 0.87 -2.21
C MET A 315 -3.94 0.48 -0.78
N ALA A 316 -3.64 -0.80 -0.51
CA ALA A 316 -3.17 -1.26 0.79
C ALA A 316 -1.89 -0.52 1.23
N LYS A 317 -0.92 -0.34 0.31
CA LYS A 317 0.29 0.45 0.57
C LYS A 317 -0.01 1.92 0.85
N ILE A 318 -0.90 2.55 0.07
CA ILE A 318 -1.28 3.95 0.23
C ILE A 318 -1.91 4.18 1.61
N ILE A 319 -2.85 3.32 2.00
CA ILE A 319 -3.51 3.41 3.31
C ILE A 319 -2.49 3.24 4.44
N THR A 320 -1.60 2.25 4.32
CA THR A 320 -0.53 2.04 5.32
C THR A 320 0.40 3.25 5.39
N GLN A 321 0.82 3.82 4.26
CA GLN A 321 1.65 5.02 4.22
C GLN A 321 0.95 6.24 4.81
N SER A 322 -0.36 6.41 4.57
CA SER A 322 -1.16 7.46 5.19
C SER A 322 -1.15 7.33 6.72
N ALA A 323 -1.33 6.11 7.26
CA ALA A 323 -1.26 5.87 8.69
C ALA A 323 0.13 6.19 9.27
N VAL A 324 1.20 5.78 8.59
CA VAL A 324 2.59 6.05 9.00
C VAL A 324 2.89 7.55 8.99
N MET A 325 2.47 8.27 7.95
CA MET A 325 2.64 9.72 7.87
C MET A 325 1.82 10.45 8.94
N THR A 326 0.61 9.98 9.23
CA THR A 326 -0.24 10.54 10.29
C THR A 326 0.35 10.32 11.68
N ALA A 327 0.92 9.14 11.92
CA ALA A 327 1.68 8.86 13.13
C ALA A 327 2.91 9.76 13.26
N GLY A 328 3.62 9.97 12.15
CA GLY A 328 4.75 10.89 12.08
C GLY A 328 4.34 12.35 12.37
N TYR A 329 3.22 12.80 11.82
CA TYR A 329 2.66 14.12 12.14
C TYR A 329 2.35 14.24 13.64
N HIS A 330 1.64 13.25 14.19
CA HIS A 330 1.31 13.22 15.62
C HIS A 330 2.54 13.34 16.51
N LYS A 331 3.60 12.63 16.15
CA LYS A 331 4.83 12.53 16.95
C LYS A 331 5.75 13.74 16.79
N HIS A 332 5.89 14.28 15.57
CA HIS A 332 6.95 15.23 15.24
C HIS A 332 6.47 16.64 14.95
N ILE A 333 5.19 16.84 14.65
CA ILE A 333 4.64 18.14 14.25
C ILE A 333 3.68 18.67 15.31
N SER A 334 2.57 17.95 15.54
CA SER A 334 1.55 18.39 16.51
C SER A 334 0.70 17.22 16.97
N PRO A 335 0.42 17.11 18.27
CA PRO A 335 -0.47 16.09 18.80
C PRO A 335 -1.86 16.16 18.18
N LEU A 336 -2.36 15.04 17.70
CA LEU A 336 -3.69 14.85 17.16
C LEU A 336 -4.67 14.49 18.27
N LYS A 337 -5.93 14.92 18.13
CA LYS A 337 -7.01 14.60 19.06
C LYS A 337 -7.79 13.37 18.61
N ASN A 338 -8.16 13.33 17.34
CA ASN A 338 -9.08 12.32 16.81
C ASN A 338 -8.88 12.10 15.31
N LEU A 339 -9.30 10.93 14.82
CA LEU A 339 -9.41 10.62 13.40
C LEU A 339 -10.89 10.61 12.99
N THR A 340 -11.20 11.17 11.83
CA THR A 340 -12.55 11.20 11.26
C THR A 340 -12.54 10.79 9.79
N PRO A 341 -13.61 10.16 9.28
CA PRO A 341 -13.64 9.71 7.90
C PRO A 341 -13.73 10.89 6.91
N ILE A 342 -13.07 10.70 5.76
CA ILE A 342 -13.23 11.54 4.59
C ILE A 342 -13.20 10.64 3.34
N ALA A 343 -14.35 10.47 2.67
CA ALA A 343 -14.49 9.48 1.61
C ALA A 343 -13.91 8.12 2.06
N ARG A 344 -12.95 7.58 1.30
CA ARG A 344 -12.25 6.33 1.61
C ARG A 344 -10.92 6.54 2.35
N LEU A 345 -10.76 7.66 3.06
CA LEU A 345 -9.52 8.01 3.77
C LEU A 345 -9.83 8.42 5.21
N ALA A 346 -8.79 8.49 6.02
CA ALA A 346 -8.82 9.10 7.34
C ALA A 346 -8.24 10.52 7.27
N ARG A 347 -8.87 11.45 7.94
CA ARG A 347 -8.32 12.78 8.24
C ARG A 347 -8.13 12.93 9.72
N ALA A 348 -7.16 13.71 10.11
CA ALA A 348 -6.88 13.99 11.51
C ALA A 348 -7.49 15.33 11.94
N VAL A 349 -7.78 15.44 13.23
CA VAL A 349 -8.24 16.67 13.88
C VAL A 349 -7.33 16.97 15.05
N LYS A 350 -6.80 18.19 15.14
CA LYS A 350 -5.99 18.68 16.26
C LYS A 350 -6.86 19.03 17.47
N LYS A 351 -6.22 19.24 18.61
CA LYS A 351 -6.93 19.66 19.83
C LYS A 351 -7.66 21.01 19.67
N ASP A 352 -7.12 21.90 18.84
CA ASP A 352 -7.70 23.21 18.55
C ASP A 352 -8.81 23.17 17.47
N GLY A 353 -9.16 22.00 16.96
CA GLY A 353 -10.18 21.82 15.92
C GLY A 353 -9.64 21.95 14.49
N THR A 354 -8.36 22.25 14.27
CA THR A 354 -7.75 22.26 12.94
C THR A 354 -7.88 20.89 12.28
N ILE A 355 -8.36 20.86 11.04
CA ILE A 355 -8.46 19.66 10.22
C ILE A 355 -7.15 19.49 9.46
N VAL A 356 -6.57 18.29 9.53
CA VAL A 356 -5.31 17.94 8.87
C VAL A 356 -5.55 16.75 7.94
N VAL A 357 -5.31 16.95 6.66
CA VAL A 357 -5.37 15.89 5.63
C VAL A 357 -3.94 15.50 5.28
N ILE A 358 -3.60 14.23 5.42
CA ILE A 358 -2.24 13.72 5.18
C ILE A 358 -2.31 12.64 4.09
N LEU A 359 -1.66 12.91 2.96
CA LEU A 359 -1.77 12.09 1.76
C LEU A 359 -0.39 11.65 1.26
N PRO A 360 -0.18 10.37 1.02
CA PRO A 360 1.03 9.86 0.35
C PRO A 360 0.91 10.01 -1.19
N GLY A 361 0.59 11.22 -1.66
CA GLY A 361 0.51 11.54 -3.09
C GLY A 361 1.86 11.97 -3.67
N ASP A 362 2.07 11.71 -4.96
CA ASP A 362 3.29 12.09 -5.67
C ASP A 362 3.17 13.46 -6.34
N HIS A 363 2.13 13.65 -7.15
CA HIS A 363 1.79 14.91 -7.80
C HIS A 363 0.28 15.02 -7.92
N ILE A 364 -0.31 15.87 -7.09
CA ILE A 364 -1.76 16.02 -6.98
C ILE A 364 -2.23 17.18 -7.85
N ILE A 365 -3.10 16.89 -8.81
CA ILE A 365 -3.71 17.88 -9.69
C ILE A 365 -5.07 18.33 -9.14
N TRP A 366 -5.59 19.45 -9.65
CA TRP A 366 -6.93 19.94 -9.34
C TRP A 366 -8.00 19.17 -10.12
N SER A 367 -8.20 17.89 -9.82
CA SER A 367 -9.24 17.05 -10.42
C SER A 367 -10.61 17.33 -9.79
N GLU A 368 -11.69 16.87 -10.44
CA GLU A 368 -13.07 16.97 -9.88
C GLU A 368 -13.15 16.36 -8.47
N MET A 369 -12.51 15.24 -8.26
CA MET A 369 -12.45 14.56 -6.95
C MET A 369 -11.77 15.45 -5.90
N VAL A 370 -10.63 16.05 -6.22
CA VAL A 370 -9.89 16.94 -5.30
C VAL A 370 -10.71 18.20 -5.01
N ALA A 371 -11.31 18.78 -6.03
CA ALA A 371 -12.17 19.97 -5.89
C ALA A 371 -13.39 19.69 -5.00
N SER A 372 -14.08 18.58 -5.23
CA SER A 372 -15.25 18.17 -4.44
C SER A 372 -14.91 17.90 -2.97
N LEU A 373 -13.84 17.11 -2.74
CA LEU A 373 -13.41 16.79 -1.37
C LEU A 373 -12.97 18.02 -0.58
N THR A 374 -12.16 18.87 -1.19
CA THR A 374 -11.64 20.07 -0.53
C THR A 374 -12.72 21.11 -0.31
N GLY A 375 -13.66 21.26 -1.25
CA GLY A 375 -14.85 22.10 -1.10
C GLY A 375 -15.70 21.66 0.10
N SER A 376 -16.06 20.37 0.14
CA SER A 376 -16.85 19.81 1.25
C SER A 376 -16.17 19.97 2.61
N LEU A 377 -14.84 19.80 2.68
CA LEU A 377 -14.10 20.01 3.92
C LEU A 377 -14.04 21.47 4.33
N THR A 378 -13.87 22.37 3.38
CA THR A 378 -13.83 23.81 3.65
C THR A 378 -15.16 24.29 4.24
N GLU A 379 -16.28 23.87 3.67
CA GLU A 379 -17.59 24.18 4.22
C GLU A 379 -17.82 23.59 5.62
N LYS A 380 -17.44 22.32 5.83
CA LYS A 380 -17.52 21.71 7.16
C LYS A 380 -16.67 22.43 8.20
N ALA A 381 -15.48 22.92 7.82
CA ALA A 381 -14.62 23.68 8.72
C ALA A 381 -15.23 25.02 9.10
N LYS A 382 -15.87 25.72 8.16
CA LYS A 382 -16.60 26.98 8.43
C LYS A 382 -17.75 26.76 9.42
N ILE A 383 -18.58 25.74 9.19
CA ILE A 383 -19.72 25.39 10.05
C ILE A 383 -19.27 25.02 11.46
N SER A 384 -18.20 24.24 11.59
CA SER A 384 -17.70 23.77 12.89
C SER A 384 -16.88 24.80 13.67
N LYS A 385 -16.76 26.04 13.15
CA LYS A 385 -15.86 27.09 13.69
C LYS A 385 -14.44 26.58 13.91
N GLY A 386 -13.98 25.67 13.01
CA GLY A 386 -12.64 25.09 13.04
C GLY A 386 -11.56 26.16 12.83
N LYS A 387 -10.44 26.00 13.51
CA LYS A 387 -9.37 27.02 13.50
C LYS A 387 -8.48 26.98 12.26
N GLY A 388 -8.62 25.99 11.37
CA GLY A 388 -7.83 25.93 10.15
C GLY A 388 -7.96 24.62 9.38
N LEU A 389 -7.39 24.65 8.19
CA LEU A 389 -7.29 23.52 7.27
C LEU A 389 -5.82 23.37 6.86
N GLU A 390 -5.29 22.18 7.01
CA GLU A 390 -3.93 21.84 6.60
C GLU A 390 -3.95 20.63 5.68
N VAL A 391 -3.17 20.67 4.61
CA VAL A 391 -2.89 19.49 3.77
C VAL A 391 -1.39 19.23 3.72
N TRP A 392 -1.00 17.97 3.97
CA TRP A 392 0.36 17.50 4.02
C TRP A 392 0.54 16.38 2.99
N VAL A 393 1.38 16.59 1.98
CA VAL A 393 1.58 15.62 0.90
C VAL A 393 3.04 15.20 0.80
N SER A 394 3.27 13.90 0.54
CA SER A 394 4.64 13.37 0.38
C SER A 394 5.39 13.93 -0.83
N GLY A 395 4.67 14.24 -1.90
CA GLY A 395 5.16 14.89 -3.11
C GLY A 395 4.73 16.34 -3.22
N ASP A 396 4.11 16.71 -4.35
CA ASP A 396 3.76 18.08 -4.67
C ASP A 396 2.32 18.23 -5.21
N PHE A 397 1.91 19.47 -5.40
CA PHE A 397 0.66 19.85 -6.07
C PHE A 397 0.98 20.54 -7.41
N SER A 398 0.08 20.38 -8.38
CA SER A 398 0.08 21.25 -9.56
C SER A 398 -0.04 22.71 -9.14
N LYS A 399 0.35 23.64 -10.01
CA LYS A 399 0.20 25.07 -9.76
C LYS A 399 -1.25 25.45 -9.50
N MET A 400 -2.18 24.85 -10.27
CA MET A 400 -3.62 25.11 -10.11
C MET A 400 -4.13 24.57 -8.77
N ALA A 401 -3.83 23.30 -8.44
CA ALA A 401 -4.28 22.70 -7.19
C ALA A 401 -3.78 23.49 -5.97
N ARG A 402 -2.50 23.87 -5.96
CA ARG A 402 -1.93 24.71 -4.91
C ARG A 402 -2.67 26.04 -4.78
N SER A 403 -2.81 26.79 -5.89
CA SER A 403 -3.48 28.10 -5.90
C SER A 403 -4.94 28.02 -5.43
N LYS A 404 -5.69 26.99 -5.88
CA LYS A 404 -7.09 26.79 -5.47
C LYS A 404 -7.18 26.48 -3.97
N LEU A 405 -6.33 25.59 -3.44
CA LEU A 405 -6.29 25.26 -2.01
C LEU A 405 -5.96 26.48 -1.14
N GLU A 406 -4.93 27.25 -1.51
CA GLU A 406 -4.53 28.46 -0.78
C GLU A 406 -5.63 29.51 -0.77
N LYS A 407 -6.31 29.74 -1.92
CA LYS A 407 -7.48 30.63 -2.02
C LYS A 407 -8.66 30.18 -1.15
N MET A 408 -8.80 28.87 -0.91
CA MET A 408 -9.80 28.30 -0.01
C MET A 408 -9.38 28.33 1.47
N GLY A 409 -8.21 28.90 1.79
CA GLY A 409 -7.71 29.05 3.17
C GLY A 409 -6.95 27.82 3.70
N TRP A 410 -6.54 26.90 2.81
CA TRP A 410 -5.72 25.76 3.22
C TRP A 410 -4.26 26.15 3.39
N LYS A 411 -3.62 25.65 4.45
CA LYS A 411 -2.17 25.63 4.56
C LYS A 411 -1.63 24.42 3.85
N VAL A 412 -0.84 24.64 2.79
CA VAL A 412 -0.35 23.60 1.90
C VAL A 412 1.10 23.26 2.24
N HIS A 413 1.37 22.00 2.57
CA HIS A 413 2.70 21.48 2.89
C HIS A 413 3.06 20.37 1.91
N THR A 414 4.16 20.53 1.18
CA THR A 414 4.66 19.60 0.17
C THR A 414 6.01 19.02 0.55
N ASN A 415 6.37 17.89 -0.07
CA ASN A 415 7.63 17.19 0.18
C ASN A 415 7.88 16.90 1.67
N VAL A 416 6.79 16.55 2.40
CA VAL A 416 6.79 16.51 3.86
C VAL A 416 7.43 15.26 4.46
N ARG A 417 7.87 14.30 3.64
CA ARG A 417 8.36 13.00 4.10
C ARG A 417 9.46 13.13 5.16
N SER A 418 10.47 13.96 4.94
CA SER A 418 11.57 14.15 5.88
C SER A 418 11.15 14.82 7.19
N LYS A 419 10.11 15.64 7.15
CA LYS A 419 9.54 16.29 8.34
C LYS A 419 8.71 15.33 9.18
N LEU A 420 7.92 14.47 8.52
CA LEU A 420 7.04 13.51 9.18
C LEU A 420 7.80 12.26 9.64
N LEU A 421 8.81 11.87 8.90
CA LEU A 421 9.60 10.66 9.10
C LEU A 421 11.09 11.03 9.11
N PRO A 422 11.54 11.84 10.09
CA PRO A 422 12.93 12.23 10.15
C PRO A 422 13.83 11.01 10.37
N ALA A 423 15.00 11.02 9.70
CA ALA A 423 16.07 10.10 10.06
C ALA A 423 16.46 10.36 11.50
N LEU A 424 16.60 9.32 12.31
CA LEU A 424 17.27 9.46 13.60
C LEU A 424 18.75 9.79 13.33
N LYS A 425 19.21 10.88 13.92
CA LYS A 425 20.61 11.27 13.95
C LYS A 425 21.43 10.25 14.73
#